data_ad813fa88eec74e3116f17fc256e7368
#
_entry.id   ad813fa88eec74e3116f17fc256e7368
#
_cell.length_a   1.000
_cell.length_b   1.000
_cell.length_c   1.000
_cell.angle_alpha   90.00
_cell.angle_beta   90.00
_cell.angle_gamma   90.00
#
_symmetry.space_group_name_H-M   'P 1'
#
loop_
_entity.id
_entity.type
_entity.pdbx_description
1 polymer ?
#
loop_
_entity_poly.entity_id
_entity_poly.type
_entity_poly.pdbx_seq_one_letter_code
_entity_poly.pdbx_strand_id
1 'polypeptide(L)'
;MEVIMEKAKVYYCDMHTGRMNLPKKLKFLMKKAGFEEIDFKNKYTAIKVHFGEPGNLAFLRPNYAKAVADYVKELGGKAFVTDCNTLYVGGRKNALDHLDSAYSNGYNPFQTGVHTIIADGLKGTDEEIVP
;
A
#
# COMPACT_ATOMS: atom_id res chain seq x y z
N MET A 1 -27.93 21.79 -20.08
CA MET A 1 -26.96 22.22 -19.05
C MET A 1 -25.75 21.31 -19.21
N GLU A 2 -24.69 21.78 -19.85
CA GLU A 2 -23.46 21.01 -20.04
C GLU A 2 -22.77 20.84 -18.69
N VAL A 3 -22.63 19.62 -18.22
CA VAL A 3 -21.84 19.32 -17.02
C VAL A 3 -20.37 19.39 -17.44
N ILE A 4 -19.73 20.53 -17.18
CA ILE A 4 -18.28 20.65 -17.35
C ILE A 4 -17.63 19.78 -16.28
N MET A 5 -17.24 18.56 -16.65
CA MET A 5 -16.44 17.70 -15.78
C MET A 5 -15.03 18.28 -15.67
N GLU A 6 -14.66 18.73 -14.48
CA GLU A 6 -13.29 19.16 -14.19
C GLU A 6 -12.35 17.95 -14.33
N LYS A 7 -11.29 18.10 -15.13
CA LYS A 7 -10.31 17.02 -15.35
C LYS A 7 -9.54 16.73 -14.05
N ALA A 8 -9.40 15.46 -13.72
CA ALA A 8 -8.62 15.03 -12.56
C ALA A 8 -7.15 15.49 -12.70
N LYS A 9 -6.59 15.99 -11.61
CA LYS A 9 -5.16 16.36 -11.54
C LYS A 9 -4.31 15.12 -11.37
N VAL A 10 -3.28 14.97 -12.20
CA VAL A 10 -2.28 13.90 -12.09
C VAL A 10 -0.95 14.49 -11.66
N TYR A 11 -0.37 13.94 -10.60
CA TYR A 11 0.94 14.35 -10.10
C TYR A 11 1.98 13.33 -10.54
N TYR A 12 3.01 13.78 -11.24
CA TYR A 12 4.03 12.93 -11.84
C TYR A 12 5.43 13.43 -11.47
N CYS A 13 6.36 12.50 -11.25
CA CYS A 13 7.79 12.76 -11.30
C CYS A 13 8.50 11.60 -11.99
N ASP A 14 9.63 11.88 -12.62
CA ASP A 14 10.49 10.86 -13.20
C ASP A 14 11.21 10.02 -12.12
N MET A 15 11.86 8.94 -12.54
CA MET A 15 12.66 8.06 -11.68
C MET A 15 14.09 8.55 -11.48
N HIS A 16 14.44 9.73 -11.99
CA HIS A 16 15.79 10.29 -11.88
C HIS A 16 16.09 10.74 -10.45
N THR A 17 17.19 10.26 -9.85
CA THR A 17 17.50 10.44 -8.42
C THR A 17 18.61 11.49 -8.18
N GLY A 18 18.57 12.64 -8.85
CA GLY A 18 19.58 13.68 -8.68
C GLY A 18 19.71 14.20 -7.23
N ARG A 19 18.80 15.10 -6.82
CA ARG A 19 18.82 15.72 -5.48
C ARG A 19 17.96 14.98 -4.44
N MET A 20 17.09 14.08 -4.87
CA MET A 20 16.14 13.38 -4.03
C MET A 20 16.10 11.89 -4.40
N ASN A 21 16.15 10.98 -3.42
CA ASN A 21 15.90 9.56 -3.64
C ASN A 21 14.41 9.28 -3.90
N LEU A 22 14.08 8.10 -4.43
CA LEU A 22 12.71 7.76 -4.83
C LEU A 22 11.69 7.80 -3.67
N PRO A 23 11.97 7.28 -2.46
CA PRO A 23 11.07 7.43 -1.31
C PRO A 23 10.76 8.89 -0.96
N LYS A 24 11.76 9.78 -1.01
CA LYS A 24 11.56 11.22 -0.78
C LYS A 24 10.74 11.86 -1.89
N LYS A 25 10.96 11.46 -3.16
CA LYS A 25 10.13 11.92 -4.29
C LYS A 25 8.68 11.48 -4.13
N LEU A 26 8.43 10.23 -3.71
CA LEU A 26 7.08 9.74 -3.45
C LEU A 26 6.40 10.60 -2.36
N LYS A 27 7.05 10.81 -1.23
CA LYS A 27 6.52 11.67 -0.16
C LYS A 27 6.22 13.08 -0.65
N PHE A 28 7.10 13.67 -1.44
CA PHE A 28 6.90 14.99 -2.04
C PHE A 28 5.66 15.03 -2.95
N LEU A 29 5.47 14.00 -3.81
CA LEU A 29 4.29 13.91 -4.66
C LEU A 29 3.01 13.75 -3.85
N MET A 30 3.01 12.90 -2.84
CA MET A 30 1.86 12.70 -1.94
C MET A 30 1.47 14.02 -1.27
N LYS A 31 2.44 14.76 -0.76
CA LYS A 31 2.20 16.10 -0.19
C LYS A 31 1.58 17.05 -1.22
N LYS A 32 2.11 17.11 -2.44
CA LYS A 32 1.57 17.95 -3.52
C LYS A 32 0.16 17.54 -3.95
N ALA A 33 -0.17 16.24 -3.82
CA ALA A 33 -1.49 15.70 -4.10
C ALA A 33 -2.53 15.92 -2.98
N GLY A 34 -2.16 16.62 -1.89
CA GLY A 34 -3.08 16.90 -0.78
C GLY A 34 -3.14 15.78 0.28
N PHE A 35 -2.16 14.88 0.34
CA PHE A 35 -2.17 13.77 1.30
C PHE A 35 -2.24 14.24 2.76
N GLU A 36 -1.71 15.43 3.07
CA GLU A 36 -1.76 16.05 4.40
C GLU A 36 -3.16 16.58 4.78
N GLU A 37 -4.07 16.70 3.81
CA GLU A 37 -5.46 17.14 4.05
C GLU A 37 -6.33 15.99 4.60
N ILE A 38 -5.84 14.75 4.50
CA ILE A 38 -6.52 13.57 5.04
C ILE A 38 -6.31 13.53 6.56
N ASP A 39 -7.40 13.43 7.31
CA ASP A 39 -7.32 13.26 8.76
C ASP A 39 -6.93 11.83 9.13
N PHE A 40 -5.63 11.62 9.37
CA PHE A 40 -5.06 10.33 9.82
C PHE A 40 -5.03 10.18 11.34
N LYS A 41 -5.21 11.25 12.09
CA LYS A 41 -4.96 11.25 13.54
C LYS A 41 -5.75 10.16 14.27
N ASN A 42 -5.02 9.24 14.92
CA ASN A 42 -5.55 8.09 15.65
C ASN A 42 -6.35 7.07 14.80
N LYS A 43 -6.34 7.18 13.46
CA LYS A 43 -7.04 6.26 12.57
C LYS A 43 -6.16 5.12 12.11
N TYR A 44 -6.74 3.92 11.99
CA TYR A 44 -6.12 2.80 11.31
C TYR A 44 -6.13 3.08 9.80
N THR A 45 -4.95 2.94 9.17
CA THR A 45 -4.76 3.23 7.75
C THR A 45 -4.21 2.01 7.05
N ALA A 46 -5.04 1.39 6.24
CA ALA A 46 -4.66 0.26 5.40
C ALA A 46 -3.93 0.75 4.15
N ILE A 47 -2.71 0.26 3.93
CA ILE A 47 -1.95 0.48 2.70
C ILE A 47 -2.09 -0.79 1.88
N LYS A 48 -3.05 -0.78 0.94
CA LYS A 48 -3.28 -1.92 0.05
C LYS A 48 -2.18 -1.97 -1.00
N VAL A 49 -1.49 -3.10 -1.07
CA VAL A 49 -0.42 -3.35 -2.02
C VAL A 49 -0.35 -4.84 -2.37
N HIS A 50 -0.09 -5.14 -3.63
CA HIS A 50 0.14 -6.52 -4.07
C HIS A 50 1.51 -7.01 -3.57
N PHE A 51 1.53 -8.05 -2.74
CA PHE A 51 2.76 -8.56 -2.12
C PHE A 51 3.66 -9.37 -3.05
N GLY A 52 3.22 -9.67 -4.26
CA GLY A 52 3.91 -10.52 -5.24
C GLY A 52 3.60 -12.01 -5.06
N GLU A 53 3.54 -12.73 -6.17
CA GLU A 53 3.49 -14.20 -6.16
C GLU A 53 4.89 -14.77 -5.90
N PRO A 54 5.00 -15.97 -5.30
CA PRO A 54 6.27 -16.67 -5.18
C PRO A 54 6.97 -16.81 -6.54
N GLY A 55 8.24 -16.37 -6.60
CA GLY A 55 9.03 -16.39 -7.82
C GLY A 55 8.81 -15.24 -8.81
N ASN A 56 7.79 -14.41 -8.63
CA ASN A 56 7.60 -13.20 -9.41
C ASN A 56 8.37 -12.02 -8.77
N LEU A 57 9.26 -11.39 -9.51
CA LEU A 57 10.05 -10.24 -9.04
C LEU A 57 9.49 -8.89 -9.52
N ALA A 58 8.43 -8.88 -10.31
CA ALA A 58 7.80 -7.68 -10.86
C ALA A 58 6.69 -7.13 -9.93
N PHE A 59 6.97 -7.01 -8.65
CA PHE A 59 6.10 -6.39 -7.65
C PHE A 59 6.70 -5.08 -7.11
N LEU A 60 5.87 -4.23 -6.53
CA LEU A 60 6.34 -2.98 -5.93
C LEU A 60 7.26 -3.28 -4.74
N ARG A 61 8.42 -2.65 -4.71
CA ARG A 61 9.38 -2.86 -3.60
C ARG A 61 8.80 -2.38 -2.26
N PRO A 62 8.98 -3.14 -1.17
CA PRO A 62 8.50 -2.78 0.18
C PRO A 62 8.94 -1.39 0.66
N ASN A 63 10.06 -0.88 0.16
CA ASN A 63 10.56 0.45 0.45
C ASN A 63 9.56 1.58 0.13
N TYR A 64 8.73 1.42 -0.91
CA TYR A 64 7.69 2.39 -1.24
C TYR A 64 6.54 2.33 -0.24
N ALA A 65 6.09 1.12 0.12
CA ALA A 65 5.08 0.93 1.15
C ALA A 65 5.56 1.49 2.50
N LYS A 66 6.85 1.26 2.84
CA LYS A 66 7.47 1.87 4.02
C LYS A 66 7.41 3.40 3.98
N ALA A 67 7.75 4.03 2.86
CA ALA A 67 7.71 5.48 2.74
C ALA A 67 6.30 6.05 2.97
N VAL A 68 5.26 5.37 2.46
CA VAL A 68 3.86 5.72 2.71
C VAL A 68 3.50 5.52 4.18
N ALA A 69 3.85 4.37 4.76
CA ALA A 69 3.57 4.05 6.16
C ALA A 69 4.23 5.05 7.13
N ASP A 70 5.48 5.39 6.89
CA ASP A 70 6.19 6.39 7.69
C ASP A 70 5.50 7.75 7.62
N TYR A 71 5.02 8.15 6.43
CA TYR A 71 4.31 9.42 6.28
C TYR A 71 2.95 9.41 6.97
N VAL A 72 2.18 8.33 6.88
CA VAL A 72 0.93 8.17 7.65
C VAL A 72 1.17 8.29 9.15
N LYS A 73 2.25 7.66 9.67
CA LYS A 73 2.63 7.77 11.09
C LYS A 73 3.03 9.18 11.49
N GLU A 74 3.78 9.89 10.65
CA GLU A 74 4.12 11.31 10.88
C GLU A 74 2.86 12.19 11.00
N LEU A 75 1.80 11.84 10.27
CA LEU A 75 0.48 12.51 10.34
C LEU A 75 -0.42 11.97 11.47
N GLY A 76 0.11 11.10 12.34
CA GLY A 76 -0.58 10.59 13.52
C GLY A 76 -1.47 9.36 13.28
N GLY A 77 -1.39 8.74 12.10
CA GLY A 77 -2.12 7.53 11.74
C GLY A 77 -1.46 6.23 12.23
N LYS A 78 -2.22 5.16 12.26
CA LYS A 78 -1.79 3.80 12.60
C LYS A 78 -1.77 2.95 11.33
N ALA A 79 -0.64 3.02 10.59
CA ALA A 79 -0.49 2.35 9.31
C ALA A 79 -0.23 0.85 9.45
N PHE A 80 -0.76 0.08 8.51
CA PHE A 80 -0.40 -1.32 8.25
C PHE A 80 -0.47 -1.59 6.75
N VAL A 81 0.26 -2.61 6.27
CA VAL A 81 0.16 -3.06 4.88
C VAL A 81 -0.80 -4.24 4.78
N THR A 82 -1.54 -4.31 3.69
CA THR A 82 -2.56 -5.34 3.49
C THR A 82 -2.72 -5.75 2.03
N ASP A 83 -3.23 -6.95 1.84
CA ASP A 83 -3.76 -7.48 0.58
C ASP A 83 -4.91 -8.44 0.90
N CYS A 84 -5.63 -8.90 -0.12
CA CYS A 84 -6.67 -9.93 -0.03
C CYS A 84 -6.20 -11.23 -0.65
N ASN A 85 -6.72 -12.37 -0.15
CA ASN A 85 -6.45 -13.68 -0.74
C ASN A 85 -6.92 -13.73 -2.20
N THR A 86 -6.26 -14.56 -3.00
CA THR A 86 -6.61 -14.68 -4.42
C THR A 86 -7.80 -15.63 -4.64
N LEU A 87 -8.64 -15.32 -5.63
CA LEU A 87 -9.71 -16.21 -6.04
C LEU A 87 -9.18 -17.47 -6.75
N TYR A 88 -8.06 -17.34 -7.46
CA TYR A 88 -7.39 -18.47 -8.12
C TYR A 88 -6.50 -19.25 -7.13
N VAL A 89 -6.20 -20.49 -7.48
CA VAL A 89 -5.28 -21.34 -6.71
C VAL A 89 -3.83 -20.90 -6.96
N GLY A 90 -3.10 -20.63 -5.86
CA GLY A 90 -1.72 -20.16 -5.88
C GLY A 90 -1.19 -19.96 -4.48
N GLY A 91 0.01 -19.39 -4.35
CA GLY A 91 0.69 -19.14 -3.08
C GLY A 91 0.06 -18.05 -2.21
N ARG A 92 -1.09 -17.50 -2.62
CA ARG A 92 -1.83 -16.46 -1.87
C ARG A 92 -3.32 -16.79 -1.73
N LYS A 93 -3.68 -18.10 -1.78
CA LYS A 93 -5.07 -18.56 -1.70
C LYS A 93 -5.64 -18.52 -0.27
N ASN A 94 -4.81 -18.57 0.74
CA ASN A 94 -5.16 -18.46 2.15
C ASN A 94 -4.17 -17.54 2.87
N ALA A 95 -4.56 -17.02 4.04
CA ALA A 95 -3.76 -16.00 4.72
C ALA A 95 -2.38 -16.49 5.16
N LEU A 96 -2.19 -17.77 5.49
CA LEU A 96 -0.89 -18.29 5.95
C LEU A 96 0.11 -18.32 4.79
N ASP A 97 -0.25 -18.97 3.68
CA ASP A 97 0.59 -19.02 2.47
C ASP A 97 0.80 -17.61 1.90
N HIS A 98 -0.22 -16.75 2.01
CA HIS A 98 -0.13 -15.36 1.57
C HIS A 98 0.86 -14.54 2.40
N LEU A 99 0.89 -14.74 3.73
CA LEU A 99 1.89 -14.12 4.59
C LEU A 99 3.29 -14.65 4.31
N ASP A 100 3.45 -15.95 4.05
CA ASP A 100 4.74 -16.53 3.66
C ASP A 100 5.25 -15.91 2.36
N SER A 101 4.36 -15.74 1.37
CA SER A 101 4.65 -15.05 0.12
C SER A 101 5.06 -13.59 0.35
N ALA A 102 4.29 -12.86 1.17
CA ALA A 102 4.58 -11.48 1.55
C ALA A 102 5.96 -11.35 2.21
N TYR A 103 6.26 -12.22 3.18
CA TYR A 103 7.53 -12.19 3.92
C TYR A 103 8.72 -12.54 3.04
N SER A 104 8.59 -13.51 2.14
CA SER A 104 9.61 -13.87 1.15
C SER A 104 9.93 -12.71 0.22
N ASN A 105 8.95 -11.85 -0.07
CA ASN A 105 9.09 -10.67 -0.91
C ASN A 105 9.43 -9.39 -0.10
N GLY A 106 9.72 -9.53 1.20
CA GLY A 106 10.14 -8.43 2.07
C GLY A 106 9.01 -7.57 2.64
N TYR A 107 7.75 -7.96 2.46
CA TYR A 107 6.61 -7.30 3.10
C TYR A 107 6.42 -7.84 4.53
N ASN A 108 7.36 -7.53 5.40
CA ASN A 108 7.36 -7.90 6.81
C ASN A 108 7.61 -6.68 7.71
N PRO A 109 7.30 -6.75 9.02
CA PRO A 109 7.44 -5.61 9.93
C PRO A 109 8.86 -5.05 10.04
N PHE A 110 9.89 -5.86 9.84
CA PHE A 110 11.30 -5.43 9.92
C PHE A 110 11.68 -4.53 8.75
N GLN A 111 11.14 -4.81 7.55
CA GLN A 111 11.44 -4.03 6.35
C GLN A 111 10.49 -2.86 6.14
N THR A 112 9.20 -3.06 6.34
CA THR A 112 8.18 -2.02 6.14
C THR A 112 8.02 -1.11 7.36
N GLY A 113 8.42 -1.57 8.54
CA GLY A 113 8.23 -0.84 9.80
C GLY A 113 6.78 -0.84 10.30
N VAL A 114 5.89 -1.63 9.68
CA VAL A 114 4.47 -1.79 10.04
C VAL A 114 4.04 -3.24 9.92
N HIS A 115 2.92 -3.60 10.54
CA HIS A 115 2.38 -4.96 10.47
C HIS A 115 1.81 -5.27 9.08
N THR A 116 1.88 -6.55 8.71
CA THR A 116 1.27 -7.10 7.51
C THR A 116 0.03 -7.88 7.93
N ILE A 117 -1.11 -7.56 7.33
CA ILE A 117 -2.42 -8.16 7.65
C ILE A 117 -3.07 -8.61 6.34
N ILE A 118 -3.65 -9.81 6.32
CA ILE A 118 -4.49 -10.27 5.22
C ILE A 118 -5.93 -9.90 5.56
N ALA A 119 -6.49 -8.92 4.84
CA ALA A 119 -7.68 -8.21 5.27
C ALA A 119 -8.98 -9.03 5.20
N ASP A 120 -9.04 -10.02 4.32
CA ASP A 120 -10.21 -10.88 4.11
C ASP A 120 -10.15 -12.20 4.87
N GLY A 121 -9.32 -12.27 5.92
CA GLY A 121 -9.23 -13.39 6.86
C GLY A 121 -8.52 -14.63 6.31
N LEU A 122 -8.61 -15.76 7.04
CA LEU A 122 -7.85 -16.97 6.74
C LEU A 122 -8.17 -17.56 5.36
N LYS A 123 -9.42 -17.45 4.91
CA LYS A 123 -9.91 -18.12 3.70
C LYS A 123 -10.39 -17.16 2.60
N GLY A 124 -10.27 -15.85 2.81
CA GLY A 124 -10.76 -14.85 1.88
C GLY A 124 -12.30 -14.73 1.89
N THR A 125 -12.90 -14.86 3.06
CA THR A 125 -14.37 -14.85 3.24
C THR A 125 -14.86 -13.74 4.15
N ASP A 126 -13.96 -12.98 4.76
CA ASP A 126 -14.31 -11.85 5.62
C ASP A 126 -14.52 -10.62 4.74
N GLU A 127 -15.72 -10.48 4.22
CA GLU A 127 -16.11 -9.43 3.28
C GLU A 127 -17.46 -8.80 3.65
N GLU A 128 -17.69 -7.58 3.21
CA GLU A 128 -18.96 -6.89 3.32
C GLU A 128 -19.35 -6.33 1.94
N ILE A 129 -20.61 -6.56 1.55
CA ILE A 129 -21.17 -6.01 0.31
C ILE A 129 -21.64 -4.60 0.59
N VAL A 130 -20.98 -3.64 -0.06
CA VAL A 130 -21.36 -2.22 0.01
C VAL A 130 -22.21 -1.88 -1.22
N PRO A 131 -23.43 -1.31 -1.03
CA PRO A 131 -24.35 -0.95 -2.12
C PRO A 131 -23.83 0.21 -2.99
#